data_be930cbeba9f4162ade6770778d5d554
#
_entry.id   be930cbeba9f4162ade6770778d5d554
#
_cell.length_a   1.000
_cell.length_b   1.000
_cell.length_c   1.000
_cell.angle_alpha   90.00
_cell.angle_beta   90.00
_cell.angle_gamma   90.00
#
_symmetry.space_group_name_H-M   'P 1'
#
loop_
_entity.id
_entity.type
_entity.pdbx_description
1 polymer ?
#
loop_
_entity_poly.entity_id
_entity_poly.type
_entity_poly.pdbx_seq_one_letter_code
_entity_poly.pdbx_strand_id
1 'polypeptide(L)'
;PVTEVPGPDPSVEFDVVYEDDLVIVVDKPPGLVVHPGAGNMTGTLANGLLARFPDIEDVGDRMRPGIVHRLDSGSSGLLVIARTQDAAEHLVSQFADHSATRVYDAMVWGVPEAPHGIIDAPLGRSRSDPLRMAVVANGRPSRTDYQVIGTFSSPATISRLECRLETGRTHQIRVHLSSINHPLLGDPTYGQRKPTLGLARPFLHAAQLQFNHPETRERVTFHSPLASDLQAWLDNAEV
;
A
#
# COMPACT_ATOMS: atom_id res chain seq x y z
N PRO A 1 -4.19 -28.63 -6.81
CA PRO A 1 -4.85 -27.68 -7.68
C PRO A 1 -3.76 -26.95 -8.46
N VAL A 2 -3.80 -27.04 -9.79
CA VAL A 2 -2.95 -26.23 -10.65
C VAL A 2 -3.38 -24.79 -10.42
N THR A 3 -2.54 -23.97 -9.83
CA THR A 3 -2.79 -22.55 -9.70
C THR A 3 -2.61 -21.96 -11.10
N GLU A 4 -3.71 -21.58 -11.74
CA GLU A 4 -3.65 -20.96 -13.08
C GLU A 4 -2.88 -19.64 -12.97
N VAL A 5 -1.92 -19.44 -13.86
CA VAL A 5 -1.18 -18.18 -14.01
C VAL A 5 -2.18 -17.09 -14.45
N PRO A 6 -2.10 -15.85 -13.95
CA PRO A 6 -3.00 -14.80 -14.37
C PRO A 6 -2.92 -14.56 -15.89
N GLY A 7 -4.05 -14.62 -16.58
CA GLY A 7 -4.15 -14.21 -17.97
C GLY A 7 -4.41 -12.71 -18.10
N PRO A 8 -4.21 -12.12 -19.30
CA PRO A 8 -4.51 -10.71 -19.55
C PRO A 8 -6.01 -10.41 -19.43
N ASP A 9 -6.35 -9.29 -18.78
CA ASP A 9 -7.73 -8.79 -18.65
C ASP A 9 -7.76 -7.29 -18.97
N PRO A 10 -8.19 -6.88 -20.17
CA PRO A 10 -8.24 -5.49 -20.58
C PRO A 10 -9.37 -4.68 -19.90
N SER A 11 -10.26 -5.34 -19.15
CA SER A 11 -11.30 -4.65 -18.38
C SER A 11 -10.81 -4.09 -17.04
N VAL A 12 -9.60 -4.43 -16.62
CA VAL A 12 -9.00 -3.92 -15.38
C VAL A 12 -8.42 -2.53 -15.63
N GLU A 13 -9.03 -1.52 -15.02
CA GLU A 13 -8.65 -0.12 -15.17
C GLU A 13 -7.65 0.30 -14.07
N PHE A 14 -6.61 1.03 -14.46
CA PHE A 14 -5.63 1.69 -13.60
C PHE A 14 -4.91 2.80 -14.36
N ASP A 15 -4.43 3.80 -13.65
CA ASP A 15 -3.67 4.90 -14.23
C ASP A 15 -2.18 4.58 -14.26
N VAL A 16 -1.50 4.98 -15.35
CA VAL A 16 -0.04 4.94 -15.48
C VAL A 16 0.50 6.35 -15.28
N VAL A 17 1.32 6.53 -14.24
CA VAL A 17 1.93 7.81 -13.88
C VAL A 17 3.24 8.02 -14.66
N TYR A 18 3.96 6.93 -14.91
CA TYR A 18 5.23 6.93 -15.65
C TYR A 18 5.49 5.57 -16.27
N GLU A 19 6.10 5.55 -17.45
CA GLU A 19 6.62 4.33 -18.07
C GLU A 19 7.88 4.61 -18.88
N ASP A 20 8.78 3.65 -18.90
CA ASP A 20 9.92 3.55 -19.80
C ASP A 20 10.21 2.07 -20.11
N ASP A 21 11.38 1.76 -20.67
CA ASP A 21 11.74 0.39 -21.07
C ASP A 21 12.01 -0.55 -19.87
N LEU A 22 12.18 -0.03 -18.66
CA LEU A 22 12.57 -0.79 -17.47
C LEU A 22 11.53 -0.80 -16.36
N VAL A 23 10.77 0.28 -16.22
CA VAL A 23 9.81 0.43 -15.12
C VAL A 23 8.50 1.05 -15.57
N ILE A 24 7.43 0.69 -14.88
CA ILE A 24 6.12 1.33 -14.97
C ILE A 24 5.75 1.77 -13.55
N VAL A 25 5.31 3.01 -13.38
CA VAL A 25 4.71 3.48 -12.12
C VAL A 25 3.23 3.65 -12.34
N VAL A 26 2.44 2.96 -11.55
CA VAL A 26 0.97 3.00 -11.63
C VAL A 26 0.38 3.66 -10.40
N ASP A 27 -0.76 4.35 -10.58
CA ASP A 27 -1.64 4.78 -9.49
C ASP A 27 -2.80 3.78 -9.38
N LYS A 28 -2.74 2.95 -8.36
CA LYS A 28 -3.73 1.89 -8.16
C LYS A 28 -5.01 2.47 -7.56
N PRO A 29 -6.18 2.28 -8.20
CA PRO A 29 -7.44 2.67 -7.59
C PRO A 29 -7.76 1.82 -6.34
N PRO A 30 -8.61 2.32 -5.42
CA PRO A 30 -9.12 1.52 -4.31
C PRO A 30 -9.98 0.36 -4.84
N GLY A 31 -10.06 -0.73 -4.07
CA GLY A 31 -10.81 -1.93 -4.43
C GLY A 31 -10.03 -2.93 -5.30
N LEU A 32 -9.09 -2.48 -6.10
CA LEU A 32 -8.29 -3.34 -6.99
C LEU A 32 -7.26 -4.15 -6.17
N VAL A 33 -7.33 -5.48 -6.30
CA VAL A 33 -6.33 -6.41 -5.75
C VAL A 33 -5.09 -6.40 -6.63
N VAL A 34 -3.89 -6.43 -6.03
CA VAL A 34 -2.64 -6.31 -6.80
C VAL A 34 -2.33 -7.57 -7.62
N HIS A 35 -2.47 -8.76 -7.05
CA HIS A 35 -2.16 -10.04 -7.72
C HIS A 35 -3.10 -11.15 -7.24
N PRO A 36 -3.28 -12.23 -8.00
CA PRO A 36 -4.12 -13.35 -7.62
C PRO A 36 -3.77 -13.91 -6.24
N GLY A 37 -4.81 -14.31 -5.52
CA GLY A 37 -4.70 -14.90 -4.18
C GLY A 37 -6.03 -15.46 -3.71
N ALA A 38 -6.08 -16.00 -2.49
CA ALA A 38 -7.29 -16.58 -1.94
C ALA A 38 -8.47 -15.60 -2.01
N GLY A 39 -9.53 -15.99 -2.74
CA GLY A 39 -10.75 -15.20 -2.93
C GLY A 39 -10.73 -14.22 -4.13
N ASN A 40 -9.59 -14.03 -4.81
CA ASN A 40 -9.47 -13.14 -5.97
C ASN A 40 -8.48 -13.76 -6.97
N MET A 41 -8.97 -14.61 -7.87
CA MET A 41 -8.12 -15.29 -8.85
C MET A 41 -7.98 -14.53 -10.17
N THR A 42 -8.90 -13.61 -10.47
CA THR A 42 -8.98 -12.81 -11.71
C THR A 42 -9.34 -11.37 -11.38
N GLY A 43 -9.30 -10.47 -12.36
CA GLY A 43 -9.65 -9.06 -12.19
C GLY A 43 -8.65 -8.31 -11.28
N THR A 44 -7.39 -8.74 -11.23
CA THR A 44 -6.34 -8.11 -10.42
C THR A 44 -5.50 -7.16 -11.27
N LEU A 45 -4.73 -6.29 -10.61
CA LEU A 45 -3.78 -5.42 -11.31
C LEU A 45 -2.81 -6.22 -12.19
N ALA A 46 -2.37 -7.42 -11.76
CA ALA A 46 -1.53 -8.29 -12.57
C ALA A 46 -2.20 -8.68 -13.90
N ASN A 47 -3.52 -8.95 -13.89
CA ASN A 47 -4.27 -9.24 -15.13
C ASN A 47 -4.33 -8.02 -16.06
N GLY A 48 -4.59 -6.82 -15.52
CA GLY A 48 -4.61 -5.58 -16.29
C GLY A 48 -3.24 -5.19 -16.83
N LEU A 49 -2.18 -5.39 -16.03
CA LEU A 49 -0.79 -5.15 -16.45
C LEU A 49 -0.42 -6.05 -17.62
N LEU A 50 -0.73 -7.35 -17.58
CA LEU A 50 -0.49 -8.28 -18.69
C LEU A 50 -1.25 -7.90 -19.95
N ALA A 51 -2.45 -7.34 -19.84
CA ALA A 51 -3.21 -6.89 -20.99
C ALA A 51 -2.60 -5.65 -21.66
N ARG A 52 -2.05 -4.72 -20.86
CA ARG A 52 -1.46 -3.47 -21.35
C ARG A 52 0.02 -3.58 -21.67
N PHE A 53 0.75 -4.42 -20.96
CA PHE A 53 2.19 -4.61 -21.04
C PHE A 53 2.55 -6.10 -21.10
N PRO A 54 2.29 -6.79 -22.22
CA PRO A 54 2.51 -8.24 -22.34
C PRO A 54 3.99 -8.65 -22.20
N ASP A 55 4.91 -7.72 -22.37
CA ASP A 55 6.36 -7.91 -22.21
C ASP A 55 6.78 -8.28 -20.77
N ILE A 56 5.93 -8.03 -19.77
CA ILE A 56 6.27 -8.38 -18.38
C ILE A 56 5.91 -9.83 -17.99
N GLU A 57 5.32 -10.65 -18.86
CA GLU A 57 4.77 -11.98 -18.52
C GLU A 57 5.78 -12.90 -17.82
N ASP A 58 7.03 -12.86 -18.24
CA ASP A 58 8.11 -13.69 -17.69
C ASP A 58 9.02 -12.93 -16.70
N VAL A 59 8.63 -11.73 -16.24
CA VAL A 59 9.41 -10.93 -15.30
C VAL A 59 9.09 -11.32 -13.87
N GLY A 60 10.05 -11.88 -13.15
CA GLY A 60 9.91 -12.28 -11.75
C GLY A 60 9.01 -13.50 -11.54
N ASP A 61 8.06 -13.38 -10.63
CA ASP A 61 7.15 -14.49 -10.27
C ASP A 61 5.93 -14.49 -11.22
N ARG A 62 5.70 -15.61 -11.91
CA ARG A 62 4.60 -15.78 -12.89
C ARG A 62 3.20 -15.51 -12.33
N MET A 63 3.00 -15.61 -11.01
CA MET A 63 1.72 -15.25 -10.36
C MET A 63 1.55 -13.74 -10.14
N ARG A 64 2.62 -12.97 -10.29
CA ARG A 64 2.68 -11.52 -10.11
C ARG A 64 3.76 -10.89 -11.00
N PRO A 65 3.64 -11.02 -12.32
CA PRO A 65 4.67 -10.60 -13.27
C PRO A 65 5.01 -9.11 -13.10
N GLY A 66 6.30 -8.82 -13.01
CA GLY A 66 6.83 -7.47 -12.81
C GLY A 66 6.56 -6.84 -11.43
N ILE A 67 5.71 -7.43 -10.59
CA ILE A 67 5.27 -6.84 -9.31
C ILE A 67 6.29 -7.12 -8.21
N VAL A 68 6.99 -6.08 -7.75
CA VAL A 68 8.06 -6.15 -6.75
C VAL A 68 7.62 -5.77 -5.34
N HIS A 69 6.49 -5.08 -5.20
CA HIS A 69 5.84 -4.77 -3.92
C HIS A 69 4.32 -4.69 -4.08
N ARG A 70 3.60 -4.44 -2.99
CA ARG A 70 2.13 -4.47 -3.04
C ARG A 70 1.48 -3.41 -2.17
N LEU A 71 0.23 -3.09 -2.51
CA LEU A 71 -0.75 -2.39 -1.67
C LEU A 71 -1.88 -3.34 -1.29
N ASP A 72 -2.58 -3.05 -0.20
CA ASP A 72 -3.84 -3.73 0.14
C ASP A 72 -4.93 -3.33 -0.88
N SER A 73 -5.96 -4.16 -1.05
CA SER A 73 -7.05 -3.85 -2.00
C SER A 73 -7.73 -2.52 -1.68
N GLY A 74 -7.99 -2.24 -0.40
CA GLY A 74 -8.60 -0.98 0.05
C GLY A 74 -7.68 0.24 0.02
N SER A 75 -6.36 0.06 -0.17
CA SER A 75 -5.42 1.18 -0.32
C SER A 75 -5.32 1.61 -1.76
N SER A 76 -5.22 2.91 -1.99
CA SER A 76 -4.97 3.52 -3.30
C SER A 76 -3.53 4.06 -3.38
N GLY A 77 -3.08 4.44 -4.58
CA GLY A 77 -1.81 5.13 -4.79
C GLY A 77 -0.73 4.31 -5.48
N LEU A 78 0.50 4.76 -5.35
CA LEU A 78 1.63 4.41 -6.21
C LEU A 78 2.18 3.00 -5.98
N LEU A 79 2.43 2.31 -7.11
CA LEU A 79 3.21 1.09 -7.21
C LEU A 79 4.21 1.19 -8.36
N VAL A 80 5.43 0.62 -8.20
CA VAL A 80 6.36 0.40 -9.30
C VAL A 80 6.33 -1.06 -9.74
N ILE A 81 6.34 -1.25 -11.06
CA ILE A 81 6.35 -2.53 -11.76
C ILE A 81 7.63 -2.58 -12.58
N ALA A 82 8.33 -3.70 -12.54
CA ALA A 82 9.50 -3.95 -13.37
C ALA A 82 9.09 -4.48 -14.74
N ARG A 83 9.73 -4.02 -15.82
CA ARG A 83 9.54 -4.53 -17.18
C ARG A 83 10.59 -5.56 -17.60
N THR A 84 11.70 -5.64 -16.88
CA THR A 84 12.76 -6.62 -17.15
C THR A 84 13.17 -7.34 -15.87
N GLN A 85 13.77 -8.51 -16.02
CA GLN A 85 14.25 -9.28 -14.87
C GLN A 85 15.30 -8.53 -14.06
N ASP A 86 16.27 -7.88 -14.73
CA ASP A 86 17.31 -7.09 -14.07
C ASP A 86 16.72 -5.90 -13.29
N ALA A 87 15.70 -5.22 -13.86
CA ALA A 87 14.99 -4.16 -13.17
C ALA A 87 14.24 -4.68 -11.93
N ALA A 88 13.62 -5.86 -12.02
CA ALA A 88 12.94 -6.51 -10.90
C ALA A 88 13.92 -6.80 -9.75
N GLU A 89 15.06 -7.40 -10.06
CA GLU A 89 16.10 -7.72 -9.06
C GLU A 89 16.64 -6.45 -8.39
N HIS A 90 16.90 -5.41 -9.19
CA HIS A 90 17.38 -4.13 -8.68
C HIS A 90 16.34 -3.44 -7.76
N LEU A 91 15.06 -3.43 -8.15
CA LEU A 91 14.01 -2.85 -7.33
C LEU A 91 13.77 -3.67 -6.05
N VAL A 92 13.75 -5.00 -6.15
CA VAL A 92 13.63 -5.90 -4.99
C VAL A 92 14.74 -5.65 -3.98
N SER A 93 16.00 -5.46 -4.44
CA SER A 93 17.11 -5.14 -3.55
C SER A 93 16.90 -3.82 -2.80
N GLN A 94 16.37 -2.78 -3.46
CA GLN A 94 16.08 -1.49 -2.85
C GLN A 94 14.94 -1.54 -1.81
N PHE A 95 13.94 -2.41 -2.02
CA PHE A 95 12.94 -2.66 -0.97
C PHE A 95 13.49 -3.49 0.19
N ALA A 96 14.48 -4.34 -0.05
CA ALA A 96 15.09 -5.18 0.97
C ALA A 96 16.09 -4.41 1.85
N ASP A 97 16.87 -3.52 1.26
CA ASP A 97 17.86 -2.66 1.96
C ASP A 97 17.26 -1.33 2.46
N HIS A 98 15.95 -1.12 2.23
CA HIS A 98 15.19 0.06 2.62
C HIS A 98 15.62 1.38 1.93
N SER A 99 16.36 1.31 0.83
CA SER A 99 16.70 2.49 0.03
C SER A 99 15.51 3.02 -0.78
N ALA A 100 14.56 2.18 -1.17
CA ALA A 100 13.29 2.63 -1.74
C ALA A 100 12.39 3.21 -0.62
N THR A 101 11.82 4.40 -0.85
CA THR A 101 10.96 5.09 0.13
C THR A 101 9.50 5.06 -0.32
N ARG A 102 8.61 4.74 0.61
CA ARG A 102 7.15 4.75 0.43
C ARG A 102 6.53 5.62 1.49
N VAL A 103 5.84 6.67 1.07
CA VAL A 103 5.12 7.58 1.97
C VAL A 103 3.63 7.44 1.74
N TYR A 104 2.90 7.29 2.84
CA TYR A 104 1.46 7.13 2.84
C TYR A 104 0.79 8.27 3.57
N ASP A 105 -0.33 8.71 3.04
CA ASP A 105 -1.28 9.58 3.71
C ASP A 105 -2.32 8.71 4.42
N ALA A 106 -2.49 8.93 5.71
CA ALA A 106 -3.35 8.12 6.57
C ALA A 106 -4.17 8.99 7.51
N MET A 107 -5.41 8.59 7.79
CA MET A 107 -6.25 9.23 8.82
C MET A 107 -6.54 8.23 9.94
N VAL A 108 -6.32 8.64 11.17
CA VAL A 108 -6.48 7.79 12.36
C VAL A 108 -7.46 8.37 13.37
N TRP A 109 -8.04 7.51 14.19
CA TRP A 109 -8.82 7.88 15.34
C TRP A 109 -7.94 8.42 16.47
N GLY A 110 -8.36 9.54 17.06
CA GLY A 110 -7.68 10.20 18.16
C GLY A 110 -6.46 11.00 17.73
N VAL A 111 -5.72 11.47 18.72
CA VAL A 111 -4.46 12.21 18.55
C VAL A 111 -3.36 11.41 19.22
N PRO A 112 -2.33 10.94 18.49
CA PRO A 112 -1.17 10.31 19.09
C PRO A 112 -0.50 11.23 20.12
N GLU A 113 -0.04 10.65 21.24
CA GLU A 113 0.62 11.42 22.33
C GLU A 113 1.87 12.15 21.84
N ALA A 114 2.63 11.51 20.93
CA ALA A 114 3.78 12.10 20.28
C ALA A 114 3.42 12.54 18.85
N PRO A 115 3.78 13.74 18.40
CA PRO A 115 3.51 14.21 17.04
C PRO A 115 4.31 13.46 15.98
N HIS A 116 5.32 12.71 16.40
CA HIS A 116 6.17 11.85 15.57
C HIS A 116 6.55 10.61 16.38
N GLY A 117 6.60 9.45 15.74
CA GLY A 117 6.97 8.21 16.42
C GLY A 117 7.33 7.10 15.43
N ILE A 118 7.99 6.07 15.98
CA ILE A 118 8.34 4.86 15.26
C ILE A 118 7.65 3.68 15.93
N ILE A 119 6.90 2.90 15.14
CA ILE A 119 6.33 1.65 15.59
C ILE A 119 7.22 0.53 15.06
N ASP A 120 8.06 -0.01 15.93
CA ASP A 120 8.96 -1.13 15.65
C ASP A 120 8.41 -2.37 16.35
N ALA A 121 7.57 -3.12 15.64
CA ALA A 121 6.83 -4.23 16.20
C ALA A 121 6.64 -5.35 15.16
N PRO A 122 7.08 -6.60 15.45
CA PRO A 122 7.04 -7.68 14.47
C PRO A 122 5.61 -8.14 14.17
N LEU A 123 5.33 -8.40 12.89
CA LEU A 123 4.02 -8.78 12.40
C LEU A 123 3.93 -10.23 11.97
N GLY A 124 2.84 -10.87 12.32
CA GLY A 124 2.49 -12.24 11.90
C GLY A 124 0.99 -12.47 11.86
N ARG A 125 0.58 -13.69 11.51
CA ARG A 125 -0.83 -14.08 11.55
C ARG A 125 -1.34 -14.04 12.99
N SER A 126 -2.54 -13.49 13.19
CA SER A 126 -3.19 -13.50 14.49
C SER A 126 -3.46 -14.93 14.95
N ARG A 127 -3.23 -15.21 16.23
CA ARG A 127 -3.54 -16.52 16.83
C ARG A 127 -5.04 -16.76 17.01
N SER A 128 -5.80 -15.69 17.19
CA SER A 128 -7.26 -15.75 17.40
C SER A 128 -8.04 -15.69 16.09
N ASP A 129 -7.47 -15.13 15.02
CA ASP A 129 -8.11 -14.99 13.71
C ASP A 129 -7.04 -15.10 12.61
N PRO A 130 -6.84 -16.30 12.00
CA PRO A 130 -5.82 -16.54 10.99
C PRO A 130 -5.98 -15.69 9.70
N LEU A 131 -7.12 -15.06 9.48
CA LEU A 131 -7.33 -14.15 8.36
C LEU A 131 -6.77 -12.75 8.61
N ARG A 132 -6.43 -12.43 9.87
CA ARG A 132 -5.89 -11.14 10.29
C ARG A 132 -4.40 -11.21 10.59
N MET A 133 -3.75 -10.06 10.43
CA MET A 133 -2.40 -9.83 10.92
C MET A 133 -2.45 -9.22 12.32
N ALA A 134 -1.41 -9.44 13.11
CA ALA A 134 -1.26 -8.88 14.45
C ALA A 134 0.21 -8.64 14.78
N VAL A 135 0.49 -7.81 15.79
CA VAL A 135 1.80 -7.74 16.44
C VAL A 135 1.99 -9.03 17.24
N VAL A 136 3.01 -9.79 16.91
CA VAL A 136 3.34 -11.08 17.56
C VAL A 136 4.84 -11.23 17.74
N ALA A 137 5.30 -11.69 18.90
CA ALA A 137 6.74 -11.77 19.24
C ALA A 137 7.58 -12.54 18.20
N ASN A 138 7.03 -13.60 17.60
CA ASN A 138 7.70 -14.41 16.58
C ASN A 138 7.33 -13.99 15.15
N GLY A 139 6.85 -12.75 14.97
CA GLY A 139 6.51 -12.18 13.66
C GLY A 139 7.74 -11.79 12.85
N ARG A 140 7.49 -11.34 11.64
CA ARG A 140 8.54 -10.75 10.79
C ARG A 140 8.83 -9.33 11.27
N PRO A 141 10.09 -8.90 11.39
CA PRO A 141 10.46 -7.52 11.71
C PRO A 141 9.69 -6.53 10.82
N SER A 142 9.13 -5.52 11.44
CA SER A 142 8.28 -4.55 10.76
C SER A 142 8.41 -3.20 11.45
N ARG A 143 8.67 -2.15 10.64
CA ARG A 143 8.92 -0.81 11.15
C ARG A 143 8.18 0.23 10.32
N THR A 144 7.41 1.07 11.01
CA THR A 144 6.63 2.18 10.45
C THR A 144 6.97 3.44 11.22
N ASP A 145 7.44 4.47 10.52
CA ASP A 145 7.58 5.82 11.04
C ASP A 145 6.28 6.58 10.76
N TYR A 146 5.83 7.44 11.69
CA TYR A 146 4.68 8.31 11.48
C TYR A 146 4.93 9.72 11.98
N GLN A 147 4.35 10.69 11.30
CA GLN A 147 4.31 12.09 11.69
C GLN A 147 2.87 12.60 11.61
N VAL A 148 2.40 13.27 12.66
CA VAL A 148 1.11 13.97 12.66
C VAL A 148 1.26 15.24 11.84
N ILE A 149 0.47 15.36 10.76
CA ILE A 149 0.48 16.51 9.85
C ILE A 149 -0.79 17.37 9.95
N GLY A 150 -1.78 16.90 10.70
CA GLY A 150 -3.01 17.65 10.98
C GLY A 150 -3.88 16.96 12.03
N THR A 151 -4.68 17.74 12.73
CA THR A 151 -5.68 17.24 13.69
C THR A 151 -7.03 17.89 13.42
N PHE A 152 -8.11 17.15 13.63
CA PHE A 152 -9.48 17.58 13.35
C PHE A 152 -10.34 17.28 14.58
N SER A 153 -11.28 18.17 14.85
CA SER A 153 -12.24 18.03 15.98
C SER A 153 -13.63 17.62 15.52
N SER A 154 -13.96 17.87 14.27
CA SER A 154 -15.24 17.51 13.63
C SER A 154 -14.97 16.69 12.35
N PRO A 155 -15.73 15.62 12.05
CA PRO A 155 -16.89 15.10 12.81
C PRO A 155 -16.49 14.31 14.07
N ALA A 156 -15.20 14.13 14.34
CA ALA A 156 -14.67 13.47 15.53
C ALA A 156 -13.20 13.89 15.76
N THR A 157 -12.67 13.59 16.94
CA THR A 157 -11.22 13.77 17.18
C THR A 157 -10.44 12.73 16.38
N ILE A 158 -9.72 13.19 15.37
CA ILE A 158 -8.94 12.36 14.41
C ILE A 158 -7.65 13.10 14.05
N SER A 159 -6.67 12.36 13.52
CA SER A 159 -5.40 12.93 13.07
C SER A 159 -5.04 12.43 11.68
N ARG A 160 -4.52 13.32 10.85
CA ARG A 160 -3.88 12.99 9.58
C ARG A 160 -2.40 12.74 9.80
N LEU A 161 -1.92 11.63 9.30
CA LEU A 161 -0.55 11.18 9.46
C LEU A 161 0.13 11.03 8.11
N GLU A 162 1.37 11.44 8.04
CA GLU A 162 2.33 10.92 7.06
C GLU A 162 2.98 9.67 7.65
N CYS A 163 2.90 8.54 6.94
CA CYS A 163 3.52 7.28 7.36
C CYS A 163 4.60 6.86 6.38
N ARG A 164 5.81 6.56 6.86
CA ARG A 164 6.92 6.04 6.07
C ARG A 164 7.18 4.59 6.42
N LEU A 165 7.30 3.75 5.38
CA LEU A 165 7.55 2.33 5.55
C LEU A 165 9.02 2.00 5.29
N GLU A 166 9.71 1.45 6.30
CA GLU A 166 10.97 0.72 6.07
C GLU A 166 10.67 -0.67 5.51
N THR A 167 9.77 -1.40 6.12
CA THR A 167 9.33 -2.73 5.68
C THR A 167 7.95 -2.65 5.02
N GLY A 168 7.52 -3.69 4.28
CA GLY A 168 6.22 -3.73 3.61
C GLY A 168 5.47 -5.05 3.88
N ARG A 169 5.07 -5.31 5.14
CA ARG A 169 4.30 -6.51 5.49
C ARG A 169 2.81 -6.29 5.23
N THR A 170 2.11 -7.39 5.02
CA THR A 170 0.65 -7.35 4.82
C THR A 170 -0.04 -6.57 5.95
N HIS A 171 -0.87 -5.59 5.58
CA HIS A 171 -1.62 -4.73 6.50
C HIS A 171 -0.75 -3.93 7.50
N GLN A 172 0.53 -3.69 7.22
CA GLN A 172 1.49 -3.20 8.22
C GLN A 172 1.05 -1.90 8.89
N ILE A 173 0.79 -0.83 8.13
CA ILE A 173 0.34 0.47 8.69
C ILE A 173 -0.93 0.28 9.52
N ARG A 174 -1.90 -0.47 8.99
CA ARG A 174 -3.20 -0.72 9.62
C ARG A 174 -3.06 -1.39 10.98
N VAL A 175 -2.23 -2.42 11.07
CA VAL A 175 -1.97 -3.17 12.32
C VAL A 175 -1.15 -2.34 13.29
N HIS A 176 -0.08 -1.69 12.83
CA HIS A 176 0.78 -0.87 13.67
C HIS A 176 0.00 0.26 14.34
N LEU A 177 -0.74 1.06 13.56
CA LEU A 177 -1.52 2.16 14.12
C LEU A 177 -2.64 1.66 15.05
N SER A 178 -3.29 0.54 14.71
CA SER A 178 -4.27 -0.09 15.61
C SER A 178 -3.64 -0.59 16.92
N SER A 179 -2.38 -1.07 16.89
CA SER A 179 -1.69 -1.58 18.08
C SER A 179 -1.34 -0.51 19.10
N ILE A 180 -1.23 0.74 18.66
CA ILE A 180 -1.04 1.93 19.51
C ILE A 180 -2.34 2.68 19.81
N ASN A 181 -3.51 2.03 19.62
CA ASN A 181 -4.85 2.57 19.83
C ASN A 181 -5.28 3.71 18.90
N HIS A 182 -4.60 3.87 17.78
CA HIS A 182 -4.95 4.84 16.72
C HIS A 182 -5.28 4.12 15.40
N PRO A 183 -6.37 3.32 15.34
CA PRO A 183 -6.72 2.59 14.12
C PRO A 183 -7.08 3.57 12.99
N LEU A 184 -6.87 3.14 11.75
CA LEU A 184 -7.25 3.92 10.57
C LEU A 184 -8.75 4.16 10.53
N LEU A 185 -9.11 5.35 10.10
CA LEU A 185 -10.49 5.71 9.80
C LEU A 185 -11.02 4.84 8.65
N GLY A 186 -12.26 4.36 8.76
CA GLY A 186 -12.88 3.51 7.74
C GLY A 186 -12.34 2.09 7.64
N ASP A 187 -11.40 1.64 8.52
CA ASP A 187 -10.86 0.29 8.45
C ASP A 187 -11.84 -0.75 9.01
N PRO A 188 -12.41 -1.63 8.17
CA PRO A 188 -13.40 -2.62 8.62
C PRO A 188 -12.76 -3.76 9.43
N THR A 189 -11.45 -3.96 9.29
CA THR A 189 -10.74 -5.08 9.92
C THR A 189 -10.12 -4.69 11.25
N TYR A 190 -9.42 -3.54 11.28
CA TYR A 190 -8.64 -3.10 12.45
C TYR A 190 -9.21 -1.85 13.13
N GLY A 191 -10.35 -1.35 12.67
CA GLY A 191 -11.00 -0.13 13.17
C GLY A 191 -11.56 -0.21 14.58
N GLN A 192 -11.41 -1.35 15.29
CA GLN A 192 -11.82 -1.52 16.71
C GLN A 192 -13.29 -1.15 16.96
N ARG A 193 -14.19 -1.41 16.01
CA ARG A 193 -15.62 -1.05 16.03
C ARG A 193 -15.89 0.46 16.04
N LYS A 194 -14.92 1.28 15.68
CA LYS A 194 -15.13 2.72 15.48
C LYS A 194 -16.06 2.96 14.28
N PRO A 195 -16.86 4.04 14.29
CA PRO A 195 -17.66 4.44 13.13
C PRO A 195 -16.78 4.63 11.88
N THR A 196 -17.33 4.41 10.70
CA THR A 196 -16.60 4.66 9.46
C THR A 196 -16.60 6.12 9.03
N LEU A 197 -17.49 6.92 9.61
CA LEU A 197 -17.75 8.32 9.25
C LEU A 197 -18.00 8.53 7.75
N GLY A 198 -18.68 7.56 7.12
CA GLY A 198 -19.02 7.60 5.68
C GLY A 198 -17.95 7.03 4.76
N LEU A 199 -16.78 6.61 5.26
CA LEU A 199 -15.78 5.94 4.45
C LEU A 199 -16.13 4.47 4.22
N ALA A 200 -16.00 4.02 2.98
CA ALA A 200 -16.21 2.62 2.58
C ALA A 200 -14.94 1.77 2.70
N ARG A 201 -13.79 2.39 2.97
CA ARG A 201 -12.47 1.76 3.01
C ARG A 201 -11.53 2.46 4.00
N PRO A 202 -10.37 1.87 4.36
CA PRO A 202 -9.37 2.55 5.16
C PRO A 202 -8.91 3.85 4.48
N PHE A 203 -8.83 4.95 5.24
CA PHE A 203 -8.19 6.16 4.79
C PHE A 203 -6.68 5.92 4.76
N LEU A 204 -6.23 5.36 3.65
CA LEU A 204 -4.82 5.01 3.42
C LEU A 204 -4.50 5.12 1.92
N HIS A 205 -3.53 5.97 1.60
CA HIS A 205 -3.12 6.27 0.24
C HIS A 205 -1.60 6.31 0.12
N ALA A 206 -1.02 5.59 -0.83
CA ALA A 206 0.42 5.61 -1.13
C ALA A 206 0.74 6.86 -1.96
N ALA A 207 0.98 7.98 -1.27
CA ALA A 207 1.09 9.31 -1.86
C ALA A 207 2.43 9.59 -2.54
N GLN A 208 3.52 8.95 -2.07
CA GLN A 208 4.85 9.17 -2.63
C GLN A 208 5.61 7.85 -2.72
N LEU A 209 6.32 7.68 -3.84
CA LEU A 209 7.22 6.56 -4.08
C LEU A 209 8.55 7.10 -4.62
N GLN A 210 9.67 6.67 -4.00
CA GLN A 210 11.02 7.02 -4.43
C GLN A 210 11.87 5.77 -4.53
N PHE A 211 12.65 5.67 -5.59
CA PHE A 211 13.64 4.62 -5.79
C PHE A 211 14.76 5.11 -6.70
N ASN A 212 15.88 4.39 -6.74
CA ASN A 212 16.92 4.66 -7.73
C ASN A 212 16.57 3.93 -9.02
N HIS A 213 16.52 4.64 -10.13
CA HIS A 213 16.19 4.07 -11.43
C HIS A 213 17.14 2.92 -11.80
N PRO A 214 16.65 1.76 -12.28
CA PRO A 214 17.50 0.58 -12.50
C PRO A 214 18.69 0.82 -13.44
N GLU A 215 18.56 1.68 -14.45
CA GLU A 215 19.61 1.99 -15.41
C GLU A 215 20.45 3.20 -14.99
N THR A 216 19.81 4.36 -14.85
CA THR A 216 20.52 5.63 -14.61
C THR A 216 21.09 5.75 -13.20
N ARG A 217 20.57 4.94 -12.25
CA ARG A 217 20.89 5.01 -10.81
C ARG A 217 20.49 6.34 -10.15
N GLU A 218 19.87 7.23 -10.88
CA GLU A 218 19.36 8.48 -10.35
C GLU A 218 18.16 8.23 -9.43
N ARG A 219 18.04 9.05 -8.38
CA ARG A 219 16.91 9.01 -7.46
C ARG A 219 15.70 9.64 -8.13
N VAL A 220 14.69 8.85 -8.43
CA VAL A 220 13.42 9.32 -8.99
C VAL A 220 12.33 9.36 -7.92
N THR A 221 11.43 10.33 -8.02
CA THR A 221 10.35 10.56 -7.07
C THR A 221 9.04 10.75 -7.83
N PHE A 222 8.03 10.01 -7.43
CA PHE A 222 6.68 10.10 -7.97
C PHE A 222 5.71 10.49 -6.85
N HIS A 223 4.70 11.28 -7.21
CA HIS A 223 3.63 11.71 -6.31
C HIS A 223 2.28 11.35 -6.91
N SER A 224 1.36 10.93 -6.07
CA SER A 224 -0.05 10.76 -6.41
C SER A 224 -0.89 11.66 -5.50
N PRO A 225 -1.81 12.46 -6.04
CA PRO A 225 -2.76 13.21 -5.24
C PRO A 225 -3.68 12.25 -4.48
N LEU A 226 -4.22 12.70 -3.36
CA LEU A 226 -5.16 11.89 -2.58
C LEU A 226 -6.32 11.44 -3.48
N ALA A 227 -6.66 10.16 -3.41
CA ALA A 227 -7.76 9.60 -4.20
C ALA A 227 -9.07 10.37 -3.95
N SER A 228 -9.88 10.56 -4.98
CA SER A 228 -11.03 11.47 -4.99
C SER A 228 -12.05 11.24 -3.85
N ASP A 229 -12.28 9.99 -3.48
CA ASP A 229 -13.17 9.63 -2.36
C ASP A 229 -12.60 10.06 -0.99
N LEU A 230 -11.30 9.94 -0.81
CA LEU A 230 -10.62 10.40 0.41
C LEU A 230 -10.49 11.91 0.44
N GLN A 231 -10.22 12.54 -0.72
CA GLN A 231 -10.16 14.00 -0.83
C GLN A 231 -11.54 14.62 -0.54
N ALA A 232 -12.60 14.08 -1.13
CA ALA A 232 -13.96 14.55 -0.87
C ALA A 232 -14.36 14.42 0.61
N TRP A 233 -13.89 13.35 1.28
CA TRP A 233 -14.09 13.21 2.71
C TRP A 233 -13.32 14.27 3.50
N LEU A 234 -12.05 14.49 3.14
CA LEU A 234 -11.18 15.48 3.82
C LEU A 234 -11.69 16.90 3.68
N ASP A 235 -12.21 17.28 2.51
CA ASP A 235 -12.76 18.61 2.23
C ASP A 235 -13.99 18.96 3.11
N ASN A 236 -14.65 17.93 3.64
CA ASN A 236 -15.80 18.10 4.56
C ASN A 236 -15.42 17.96 6.05
N ALA A 237 -14.15 17.71 6.36
CA ALA A 237 -13.68 17.66 7.73
C ALA A 237 -13.26 19.05 8.21
N GLU A 238 -13.64 19.41 9.43
CA GLU A 238 -13.27 20.70 10.04
C GLU A 238 -12.03 20.55 10.93
N VAL A 239 -11.13 21.49 10.82
CA VAL A 239 -9.87 21.56 11.59
C VAL A 239 -10.13 22.00 13.05
#